data_349cd47a2350e0818c51d6b902ec0da5
#
_entry.id   349cd47a2350e0818c51d6b902ec0da5
#
_cell.length_a   1.000
_cell.length_b   1.000
_cell.length_c   1.000
_cell.angle_alpha   90.00
_cell.angle_beta   90.00
_cell.angle_gamma   90.00
#
_symmetry.space_group_name_H-M   'P 1'
#
loop_
_entity.id
_entity.type
_entity.pdbx_description
1 polymer ?
#
loop_
_entity_poly.entity_id
_entity_poly.type
_entity_poly.pdbx_seq_one_letter_code
_entity_poly.pdbx_strand_id
1 'polypeptide(L)'
;EAKATDMFAPSGADLSGLDVPTGFSDDIFVPYDYSYLAFVYDSEAIAEPPASLDDLVNGDPEVKIAIEDARTSTPGLGMMLWMKKIYGDEAAAKWAQLSKRILTVTPGWSEAYGLFTSGEVPMVLSYTTSPAYHTIEEDTDRYQAAAFAEGHYLQIEVAAMLAMMVEVI
;
A
#
# COMPACT_ATOMS: atom_id res chain seq x y z
N GLU A 1 -6.25 -6.10 15.73
CA GLU A 1 -6.78 -7.49 15.76
C GLU A 1 -5.72 -8.47 16.29
N ALA A 2 -4.53 -8.54 15.71
CA ALA A 2 -3.49 -9.51 16.12
C ALA A 2 -3.11 -9.40 17.60
N LYS A 3 -3.04 -8.20 18.18
CA LYS A 3 -2.81 -8.01 19.63
C LYS A 3 -3.90 -8.59 20.53
N ALA A 4 -5.10 -8.80 20.04
CA ALA A 4 -6.20 -9.36 20.82
C ALA A 4 -6.12 -10.90 20.93
N THR A 5 -5.12 -11.51 20.34
CA THR A 5 -4.87 -12.94 20.42
C THR A 5 -3.69 -13.17 21.36
N ASP A 6 -3.79 -14.10 22.30
CA ASP A 6 -2.69 -14.52 23.18
C ASP A 6 -1.61 -15.32 22.41
N MET A 7 -1.49 -15.08 21.09
CA MET A 7 -0.58 -15.81 20.21
C MET A 7 0.84 -15.27 20.19
N PHE A 8 1.04 -14.04 20.70
CA PHE A 8 2.33 -13.37 20.61
C PHE A 8 2.93 -13.08 21.99
N ALA A 9 4.24 -13.23 22.10
CA ALA A 9 5.02 -12.91 23.27
C ALA A 9 5.65 -11.52 23.17
N PRO A 10 5.95 -10.84 24.31
CA PRO A 10 6.73 -9.63 24.29
C PRO A 10 8.07 -9.83 23.58
N SER A 11 8.43 -8.88 22.71
CA SER A 11 9.65 -8.96 21.90
C SER A 11 10.92 -8.77 22.73
N GLY A 12 10.87 -7.95 23.79
CA GLY A 12 12.03 -7.51 24.57
C GLY A 12 13.01 -6.64 23.76
N ALA A 13 12.65 -6.22 22.56
CA ALA A 13 13.51 -5.42 21.71
C ALA A 13 13.58 -3.97 22.21
N ASP A 14 14.78 -3.39 22.17
CA ASP A 14 14.96 -1.95 22.36
C ASP A 14 14.67 -1.21 21.05
N LEU A 15 13.56 -0.50 21.02
CA LEU A 15 13.09 0.28 19.85
C LEU A 15 13.53 1.75 19.90
N SER A 16 14.30 2.17 20.89
CA SER A 16 14.67 3.58 21.11
C SER A 16 15.54 4.18 19.99
N GLY A 17 16.22 3.34 19.23
CA GLY A 17 17.08 3.75 18.11
C GLY A 17 16.39 3.72 16.73
N LEU A 18 15.10 3.38 16.66
CA LEU A 18 14.39 3.30 15.40
C LEU A 18 13.91 4.67 14.93
N ASP A 19 14.22 4.97 13.67
CA ASP A 19 13.71 6.16 12.96
C ASP A 19 12.50 5.74 12.09
N VAL A 20 11.34 5.68 12.72
CA VAL A 20 10.07 5.38 12.06
C VAL A 20 9.24 6.66 12.00
N PRO A 21 8.72 7.07 10.84
CA PRO A 21 7.85 8.22 10.73
C PRO A 21 6.68 8.15 11.74
N THR A 22 6.36 9.27 12.38
CA THR A 22 5.34 9.37 13.46
C THR A 22 5.68 8.68 14.77
N GLY A 23 6.86 8.03 14.87
CA GLY A 23 7.26 7.20 16.00
C GLY A 23 6.53 5.86 16.05
N PHE A 24 7.16 4.88 16.70
CA PHE A 24 6.57 3.56 16.94
C PHE A 24 6.93 3.09 18.34
N SER A 25 5.95 2.60 19.09
CA SER A 25 6.17 2.03 20.41
C SER A 25 5.20 0.88 20.64
N ASP A 26 5.74 -0.31 20.78
CA ASP A 26 5.01 -1.54 21.03
C ASP A 26 5.90 -2.54 21.76
N ASP A 27 5.34 -3.33 22.67
CA ASP A 27 6.06 -4.35 23.43
C ASP A 27 6.08 -5.73 22.75
N ILE A 28 5.18 -5.94 21.78
CA ILE A 28 5.02 -7.19 21.04
C ILE A 28 5.58 -7.08 19.62
N PHE A 29 5.18 -6.01 18.91
CA PHE A 29 5.51 -5.84 17.51
C PHE A 29 6.76 -5.00 17.32
N VAL A 30 7.68 -5.50 16.47
CA VAL A 30 8.94 -4.86 16.12
C VAL A 30 8.85 -4.42 14.65
N PRO A 31 8.91 -3.11 14.33
CA PRO A 31 8.93 -2.66 12.96
C PRO A 31 10.27 -3.03 12.31
N TYR A 32 10.22 -3.51 11.07
CA TYR A 32 11.42 -3.82 10.29
C TYR A 32 11.45 -3.12 8.94
N ASP A 33 10.30 -2.63 8.48
CA ASP A 33 10.17 -1.88 7.24
C ASP A 33 9.01 -0.89 7.32
N TYR A 34 9.08 0.17 6.54
CA TYR A 34 7.94 1.05 6.31
C TYR A 34 7.99 1.63 4.90
N SER A 35 6.83 1.95 4.37
CA SER A 35 6.66 2.65 3.10
C SER A 35 5.37 3.44 3.11
N TYR A 36 5.15 4.21 2.07
CA TYR A 36 3.88 4.90 1.86
C TYR A 36 3.14 4.28 0.68
N LEU A 37 1.82 4.12 0.80
CA LEU A 37 1.01 3.71 -0.34
C LEU A 37 1.10 4.76 -1.44
N ALA A 38 1.24 4.31 -2.67
CA ALA A 38 1.26 5.15 -3.86
C ALA A 38 0.70 4.41 -5.05
N PHE A 39 0.19 5.14 -6.03
CA PHE A 39 -0.03 4.57 -7.35
C PHE A 39 1.28 4.59 -8.12
N VAL A 40 1.74 3.41 -8.51
CA VAL A 40 2.90 3.24 -9.38
C VAL A 40 2.40 3.19 -10.81
N TYR A 41 3.05 3.92 -11.71
CA TYR A 41 2.65 4.05 -13.09
C TYR A 41 3.81 3.82 -14.05
N ASP A 42 3.47 3.44 -15.27
CA ASP A 42 4.37 3.31 -16.40
C ASP A 42 4.51 4.68 -17.08
N SER A 43 5.68 5.30 -16.99
CA SER A 43 5.93 6.63 -17.58
C SER A 43 5.93 6.65 -19.11
N GLU A 44 6.08 5.50 -19.77
CA GLU A 44 5.93 5.38 -21.21
C GLU A 44 4.46 5.38 -21.66
N ALA A 45 3.55 4.97 -20.75
CA ALA A 45 2.11 4.93 -21.00
C ALA A 45 1.37 6.17 -20.47
N ILE A 46 1.86 6.78 -19.37
CA ILE A 46 1.24 7.93 -18.71
C ILE A 46 2.26 9.05 -18.62
N ALA A 47 2.17 10.02 -19.50
CA ALA A 47 3.07 11.19 -19.50
C ALA A 47 2.75 12.19 -18.37
N GLU A 48 1.49 12.30 -17.98
CA GLU A 48 1.03 13.20 -16.91
C GLU A 48 0.30 12.35 -15.84
N PRO A 49 1.01 11.86 -14.81
CA PRO A 49 0.40 11.08 -13.76
C PRO A 49 -0.50 11.96 -12.88
N PRO A 50 -1.49 11.37 -12.17
CA PRO A 50 -2.31 12.10 -11.22
C PRO A 50 -1.43 12.69 -10.11
N ALA A 51 -1.65 13.97 -9.76
CA ALA A 51 -0.95 14.67 -8.70
C ALA A 51 -1.76 14.75 -7.39
N SER A 52 -2.94 14.13 -7.36
CA SER A 52 -3.82 14.06 -6.21
C SER A 52 -4.77 12.85 -6.29
N LEU A 53 -5.42 12.51 -5.16
CA LEU A 53 -6.52 11.53 -5.19
C LEU A 53 -7.70 12.03 -6.03
N ASP A 54 -7.94 13.33 -6.07
CA ASP A 54 -8.99 13.89 -6.94
C ASP A 54 -8.66 13.72 -8.42
N ASP A 55 -7.41 13.92 -8.84
CA ASP A 55 -6.98 13.65 -10.21
C ASP A 55 -7.09 12.16 -10.54
N LEU A 56 -6.73 11.30 -9.59
CA LEU A 56 -6.90 9.86 -9.75
C LEU A 56 -8.39 9.49 -9.92
N VAL A 57 -9.25 10.00 -9.06
CA VAL A 57 -10.70 9.67 -9.06
C VAL A 57 -11.41 10.19 -10.30
N ASN A 58 -11.04 11.39 -10.78
CA ASN A 58 -11.69 12.07 -11.90
C ASN A 58 -10.93 11.90 -13.23
N GLY A 59 -9.84 11.14 -13.24
CA GLY A 59 -9.05 10.91 -14.44
C GLY A 59 -9.80 10.16 -15.53
N ASP A 60 -9.16 10.05 -16.70
CA ASP A 60 -9.73 9.38 -17.87
C ASP A 60 -10.14 7.94 -17.54
N PRO A 61 -11.40 7.55 -17.73
CA PRO A 61 -11.88 6.18 -17.45
C PRO A 61 -11.26 5.12 -18.37
N GLU A 62 -10.65 5.51 -19.49
CA GLU A 62 -9.92 4.58 -20.36
C GLU A 62 -8.54 4.22 -19.81
N VAL A 63 -7.95 5.07 -18.95
CA VAL A 63 -6.71 4.77 -18.25
C VAL A 63 -7.03 3.88 -17.04
N LYS A 64 -6.94 2.59 -17.24
CA LYS A 64 -7.32 1.58 -16.23
C LYS A 64 -6.26 1.44 -15.15
N ILE A 65 -6.73 1.02 -13.96
CA ILE A 65 -5.89 0.75 -12.80
C ILE A 65 -6.21 -0.62 -12.22
N ALA A 66 -5.24 -1.24 -11.56
CA ALA A 66 -5.45 -2.39 -10.69
C ALA A 66 -5.30 -1.97 -9.22
N ILE A 67 -6.15 -2.51 -8.37
CA ILE A 67 -6.08 -2.35 -6.92
C ILE A 67 -6.31 -3.70 -6.24
N GLU A 68 -6.11 -3.76 -4.94
CA GLU A 68 -6.28 -4.97 -4.16
C GLU A 68 -7.56 -4.94 -3.29
N ASP A 69 -8.05 -6.12 -2.95
CA ASP A 69 -9.20 -6.30 -2.06
C ASP A 69 -8.80 -5.98 -0.61
N ALA A 70 -9.51 -5.03 0.00
CA ALA A 70 -9.30 -4.60 1.38
C ALA A 70 -9.52 -5.71 2.44
N ARG A 71 -10.15 -6.82 2.06
CA ARG A 71 -10.42 -7.96 2.96
C ARG A 71 -9.25 -8.94 3.02
N THR A 72 -8.38 -8.93 2.03
CA THR A 72 -7.31 -9.93 1.85
C THR A 72 -5.93 -9.32 1.65
N SER A 73 -5.85 -8.00 1.45
CA SER A 73 -4.60 -7.30 1.16
C SER A 73 -4.45 -6.03 2.00
N THR A 74 -3.27 -5.84 2.58
CA THR A 74 -2.92 -4.63 3.35
C THR A 74 -2.98 -3.35 2.51
N PRO A 75 -2.41 -3.29 1.28
CA PRO A 75 -2.57 -2.11 0.42
C PRO A 75 -4.03 -1.78 0.13
N GLY A 76 -4.86 -2.78 -0.15
CA GLY A 76 -6.30 -2.58 -0.37
C GLY A 76 -7.00 -1.98 0.85
N LEU A 77 -6.71 -2.48 2.05
CA LEU A 77 -7.23 -1.89 3.30
C LEU A 77 -6.68 -0.47 3.51
N GLY A 78 -5.40 -0.26 3.29
CA GLY A 78 -4.76 1.04 3.39
C GLY A 78 -5.38 2.07 2.44
N MET A 79 -5.69 1.68 1.21
CA MET A 79 -6.39 2.55 0.25
C MET A 79 -7.79 2.93 0.72
N MET A 80 -8.55 2.00 1.31
CA MET A 80 -9.85 2.32 1.90
C MET A 80 -9.73 3.35 3.04
N LEU A 81 -8.73 3.18 3.91
CA LEU A 81 -8.47 4.10 5.01
C LEU A 81 -8.00 5.47 4.50
N TRP A 82 -7.15 5.50 3.48
CA TRP A 82 -6.66 6.72 2.86
C TRP A 82 -7.82 7.51 2.23
N MET A 83 -8.65 6.88 1.41
CA MET A 83 -9.86 7.48 0.84
C MET A 83 -10.80 8.01 1.93
N LYS A 84 -11.03 7.24 3.00
CA LYS A 84 -11.86 7.69 4.13
C LYS A 84 -11.25 8.88 4.87
N LYS A 85 -9.93 8.89 5.02
CA LYS A 85 -9.21 10.01 5.68
C LYS A 85 -9.35 11.31 4.90
N ILE A 86 -9.22 11.25 3.58
CA ILE A 86 -9.23 12.45 2.72
C ILE A 86 -10.66 12.93 2.46
N TYR A 87 -11.59 12.02 2.17
CA TYR A 87 -12.94 12.39 1.72
C TYR A 87 -14.03 12.28 2.79
N GLY A 88 -13.72 11.72 3.95
CA GLY A 88 -14.71 11.64 5.03
C GLY A 88 -16.00 10.93 4.58
N ASP A 89 -17.12 11.61 4.68
CA ASP A 89 -18.43 11.06 4.32
C ASP A 89 -18.66 10.99 2.81
N GLU A 90 -17.88 11.70 2.01
CA GLU A 90 -17.92 11.62 0.54
C GLU A 90 -17.18 10.41 -0.03
N ALA A 91 -16.42 9.66 0.79
CA ALA A 91 -15.59 8.56 0.32
C ALA A 91 -16.35 7.53 -0.52
N ALA A 92 -17.60 7.20 -0.16
CA ALA A 92 -18.40 6.25 -0.93
C ALA A 92 -18.71 6.75 -2.35
N ALA A 93 -19.00 8.05 -2.52
CA ALA A 93 -19.25 8.65 -3.82
C ALA A 93 -17.95 8.70 -4.66
N LYS A 94 -16.81 9.00 -4.03
CA LYS A 94 -15.48 8.99 -4.67
C LYS A 94 -15.09 7.57 -5.11
N TRP A 95 -15.37 6.55 -4.31
CA TRP A 95 -15.19 5.14 -4.71
C TRP A 95 -16.06 4.77 -5.91
N ALA A 96 -17.32 5.19 -5.94
CA ALA A 96 -18.21 4.96 -7.07
C ALA A 96 -17.70 5.65 -8.36
N GLN A 97 -17.04 6.80 -8.23
CA GLN A 97 -16.41 7.47 -9.35
C GLN A 97 -15.14 6.72 -9.79
N LEU A 98 -14.23 6.39 -8.88
CA LEU A 98 -12.99 5.68 -9.13
C LEU A 98 -13.23 4.29 -9.76
N SER A 99 -14.34 3.62 -9.39
CA SER A 99 -14.67 2.28 -9.90
C SER A 99 -14.75 2.19 -11.42
N LYS A 100 -15.02 3.30 -12.11
CA LYS A 100 -15.04 3.37 -13.58
C LYS A 100 -13.66 3.13 -14.20
N ARG A 101 -12.60 3.40 -13.44
CA ARG A 101 -11.20 3.18 -13.86
C ARG A 101 -10.64 1.84 -13.40
N ILE A 102 -11.23 1.21 -12.40
CA ILE A 102 -10.74 -0.07 -11.88
C ILE A 102 -11.00 -1.18 -12.91
N LEU A 103 -9.93 -1.73 -13.47
CA LEU A 103 -10.00 -2.90 -14.33
C LEU A 103 -10.36 -4.15 -13.50
N THR A 104 -9.67 -4.29 -12.37
CA THR A 104 -9.85 -5.44 -11.49
C THR A 104 -9.46 -5.11 -10.05
N VAL A 105 -10.01 -5.88 -9.13
CA VAL A 105 -9.65 -5.92 -7.71
C VAL A 105 -9.07 -7.29 -7.43
N THR A 106 -7.76 -7.37 -7.20
CA THR A 106 -7.06 -8.65 -7.00
C THR A 106 -7.09 -9.09 -5.53
N PRO A 107 -6.93 -10.39 -5.24
CA PRO A 107 -6.83 -10.88 -3.86
C PRO A 107 -5.63 -10.33 -3.10
N GLY A 108 -4.50 -10.08 -3.79
CA GLY A 108 -3.25 -9.64 -3.20
C GLY A 108 -2.45 -8.72 -4.10
N TRP A 109 -1.38 -8.19 -3.51
CA TRP A 109 -0.48 -7.24 -4.18
C TRP A 109 0.25 -7.87 -5.38
N SER A 110 0.72 -9.12 -5.26
CA SER A 110 1.49 -9.78 -6.31
C SER A 110 0.71 -9.91 -7.62
N GLU A 111 -0.58 -10.22 -7.53
CA GLU A 111 -1.45 -10.33 -8.70
C GLU A 111 -1.68 -8.96 -9.35
N ALA A 112 -1.94 -7.91 -8.55
CA ALA A 112 -2.12 -6.55 -9.07
C ALA A 112 -0.84 -6.05 -9.75
N TYR A 113 0.30 -6.24 -9.08
CA TYR A 113 1.59 -5.81 -9.61
C TYR A 113 2.00 -6.59 -10.85
N GLY A 114 1.64 -7.88 -10.93
CA GLY A 114 1.83 -8.71 -12.12
C GLY A 114 1.08 -8.18 -13.35
N LEU A 115 -0.17 -7.73 -13.18
CA LEU A 115 -0.93 -7.09 -14.26
C LEU A 115 -0.27 -5.78 -14.74
N PHE A 116 0.32 -5.03 -13.83
CA PHE A 116 1.04 -3.80 -14.16
C PHE A 116 2.33 -4.10 -14.95
N THR A 117 3.18 -5.00 -14.45
CA THR A 117 4.45 -5.33 -15.12
C THR A 117 4.25 -6.07 -16.44
N SER A 118 3.12 -6.77 -16.63
CA SER A 118 2.75 -7.37 -17.92
C SER A 118 2.16 -6.36 -18.93
N GLY A 119 1.89 -5.10 -18.49
CA GLY A 119 1.33 -4.05 -19.31
C GLY A 119 -0.19 -4.12 -19.51
N GLU A 120 -0.91 -4.94 -18.73
CA GLU A 120 -2.37 -5.01 -18.79
C GLU A 120 -3.04 -3.77 -18.19
N VAL A 121 -2.40 -3.14 -17.22
CA VAL A 121 -2.80 -1.82 -16.68
C VAL A 121 -1.59 -0.89 -16.63
N PRO A 122 -1.74 0.39 -16.98
CA PRO A 122 -0.63 1.34 -16.93
C PRO A 122 -0.37 1.90 -15.52
N MET A 123 -1.20 1.54 -14.53
CA MET A 123 -1.08 2.04 -13.16
C MET A 123 -1.65 1.04 -12.15
N VAL A 124 -1.00 0.91 -11.00
CA VAL A 124 -1.34 -0.03 -9.94
C VAL A 124 -1.20 0.61 -8.56
N LEU A 125 -2.06 0.24 -7.61
CA LEU A 125 -1.84 0.56 -6.20
C LEU A 125 -0.64 -0.24 -5.69
N SER A 126 0.33 0.44 -5.08
CA SER A 126 1.54 -0.16 -4.55
C SER A 126 2.18 0.78 -3.52
N TYR A 127 3.51 0.90 -3.53
CA TYR A 127 4.28 1.66 -2.56
C TYR A 127 5.23 2.64 -3.23
N THR A 128 5.59 3.72 -2.54
CA THR A 128 6.59 4.69 -3.01
C THR A 128 7.96 4.06 -3.23
N THR A 129 8.24 2.93 -2.58
CA THR A 129 9.51 2.18 -2.71
C THR A 129 9.53 1.20 -3.88
N SER A 130 8.38 0.85 -4.47
CA SER A 130 8.31 -0.16 -5.53
C SER A 130 9.16 0.16 -6.77
N PRO A 131 9.27 1.42 -7.24
CA PRO A 131 10.13 1.76 -8.37
C PRO A 131 11.61 1.44 -8.15
N ALA A 132 12.09 1.46 -6.89
CA ALA A 132 13.49 1.20 -6.57
C ALA A 132 13.95 -0.21 -7.00
N TYR A 133 13.08 -1.21 -6.93
CA TYR A 133 13.37 -2.55 -7.44
C TYR A 133 13.74 -2.52 -8.93
N HIS A 134 12.94 -1.88 -9.74
CA HIS A 134 13.16 -1.79 -11.19
C HIS A 134 14.42 -1.00 -11.52
N THR A 135 14.72 0.07 -10.75
CA THR A 135 15.94 0.85 -10.94
C THR A 135 17.19 0.04 -10.58
N ILE A 136 17.14 -0.75 -9.49
CA ILE A 136 18.31 -1.48 -8.98
C ILE A 136 18.53 -2.80 -9.73
N GLU A 137 17.47 -3.58 -9.94
CA GLU A 137 17.56 -4.95 -10.47
C GLU A 137 17.38 -5.02 -11.98
N GLU A 138 16.64 -4.07 -12.57
CA GLU A 138 16.29 -4.08 -14.00
C GLU A 138 16.93 -2.92 -14.80
N ASP A 139 17.67 -2.02 -14.13
CA ASP A 139 18.33 -0.85 -14.72
C ASP A 139 17.35 0.04 -15.53
N THR A 140 16.13 0.24 -14.98
CA THR A 140 15.10 1.05 -15.65
C THR A 140 14.44 2.01 -14.66
N ASP A 141 14.16 3.23 -15.12
CA ASP A 141 13.39 4.27 -14.43
C ASP A 141 11.97 4.46 -15.01
N ARG A 142 11.54 3.53 -15.85
CA ARG A 142 10.24 3.53 -16.52
C ARG A 142 9.08 3.58 -15.52
N TYR A 143 9.18 2.81 -14.43
CA TYR A 143 8.13 2.73 -13.42
C TYR A 143 8.37 3.75 -12.32
N GLN A 144 7.36 4.57 -12.05
CA GLN A 144 7.47 5.69 -11.12
C GLN A 144 6.28 5.73 -10.16
N ALA A 145 6.47 6.30 -8.97
CA ALA A 145 5.39 6.52 -8.02
C ALA A 145 4.79 7.92 -8.23
N ALA A 146 3.47 8.00 -8.38
CA ALA A 146 2.76 9.27 -8.46
C ALA A 146 2.82 10.00 -7.11
N ALA A 147 3.21 11.26 -7.11
CA ALA A 147 3.31 12.08 -5.93
C ALA A 147 2.01 12.89 -5.73
N PHE A 148 1.28 12.62 -4.64
CA PHE A 148 0.01 13.27 -4.36
C PHE A 148 0.16 14.45 -3.39
N ALA A 149 -0.49 15.55 -3.72
CA ALA A 149 -0.38 16.82 -2.98
C ALA A 149 -0.88 16.70 -1.52
N GLU A 150 -1.87 15.86 -1.25
CA GLU A 150 -2.41 15.59 0.09
C GLU A 150 -1.54 14.64 0.92
N GLY A 151 -0.44 14.14 0.37
CA GLY A 151 0.44 13.17 0.98
C GLY A 151 -0.04 11.73 0.80
N HIS A 152 0.72 10.80 1.37
CA HIS A 152 0.57 9.37 1.19
C HIS A 152 0.26 8.67 2.52
N TYR A 153 -0.45 7.55 2.47
CA TYR A 153 -0.78 6.77 3.65
C TYR A 153 0.40 5.90 4.07
N LEU A 154 0.89 6.11 5.31
CA LEU A 154 2.01 5.36 5.86
C LEU A 154 1.57 3.92 6.19
N GLN A 155 2.39 2.95 5.77
CA GLN A 155 2.33 1.56 6.20
C GLN A 155 3.63 1.20 6.90
N ILE A 156 3.53 0.53 8.06
CA ILE A 156 4.66 0.01 8.81
C ILE A 156 4.51 -1.51 8.86
N GLU A 157 5.53 -2.23 8.42
CA GLU A 157 5.57 -3.68 8.53
C GLU A 157 6.24 -4.10 9.84
N VAL A 158 5.65 -5.09 10.48
CA VAL A 158 6.08 -5.51 11.81
C VAL A 158 6.27 -7.02 11.90
N ALA A 159 7.25 -7.45 12.67
CA ALA A 159 7.45 -8.84 13.09
C ALA A 159 7.02 -9.02 14.53
N ALA A 160 6.61 -10.24 14.88
CA ALA A 160 6.29 -10.62 16.27
C ALA A 160 6.74 -12.05 16.55
N MET A 161 7.15 -12.31 17.79
CA MET A 161 7.43 -13.67 18.25
C MET A 161 6.12 -14.38 18.60
N LEU A 162 5.96 -15.60 18.12
CA LEU A 162 4.88 -16.45 18.59
C LEU A 162 5.12 -16.84 20.05
N ALA A 163 4.09 -16.75 20.88
CA ALA A 163 4.10 -17.33 22.20
C ALA A 163 4.23 -18.85 22.06
N MET A 164 5.33 -19.43 22.55
CA MET A 164 5.45 -20.88 22.59
C MET A 164 4.41 -21.42 23.59
N MET A 165 3.45 -22.16 23.10
CA MET A 165 2.65 -23.01 23.99
C MET A 165 3.57 -24.12 24.49
N VAL A 166 4.11 -23.96 25.69
CA VAL A 166 4.75 -25.06 26.38
C VAL A 166 3.60 -25.94 26.86
N GLU A 167 3.26 -26.98 26.11
CA GLU A 167 2.52 -28.09 26.67
C GLU A 167 3.45 -28.73 27.72
N VAL A 168 3.14 -28.47 28.98
CA VAL A 168 3.71 -29.25 30.11
C VAL A 168 3.04 -30.63 30.05
N ILE A 169 3.74 -31.62 29.51
CA ILE A 169 3.37 -33.01 29.57
C ILE A 169 3.60 -33.49 31.01
#